data_f0fca24ec3e2471dd9bee1eecab247a2
#
_entry.id   f0fca24ec3e2471dd9bee1eecab247a2
#
_cell.length_a   1.000
_cell.length_b   1.000
_cell.length_c   1.000
_cell.angle_alpha   90.00
_cell.angle_beta   90.00
_cell.angle_gamma   90.00
#
_symmetry.space_group_name_H-M   'P 1'
#
loop_
_entity.id
_entity.type
_entity.pdbx_description
1 polymer ?
#
loop_
_entity_poly.entity_id
_entity_poly.type
_entity_poly.pdbx_seq_one_letter_code
_entity_poly.pdbx_strand_id
1 'polypeptide(L)'
;MHLSTLSARTSLSPRRPWNPLCENDQAARLSSYLGMVDGEVQPILQPARGCSDPERALQASLKDKILGPGFPCVAARSAFSRKSYRFGLYPTLGSREAALAMCHDLYEFSHELRHSHEQFTSFIGAFSAPSGLDEVAFETLLWRQLQLIHEIDAQYFSWDASVSKDPDDPNFSFSVGGRAFFIIGLNQSASRLARVTDQPCIVFNPHEQFEALRASGKYEKLQQSIRQRDMAFQGSINPVLANFGQQAESRQYSGRSVPSHWKCPFQHRQA
;
A
#
# COMPACT_ATOMS: atom_id res chain seq x y z
N MET A 1 -14.39 38.00 42.43
CA MET A 1 -14.45 36.66 41.79
C MET A 1 -14.51 36.85 40.30
N HIS A 2 -13.35 36.79 39.61
CA HIS A 2 -13.29 36.81 38.16
C HIS A 2 -13.00 35.40 37.66
N LEU A 3 -13.97 34.77 37.05
CA LEU A 3 -13.80 33.51 36.36
C LEU A 3 -13.19 33.81 34.97
N SER A 4 -11.89 33.54 34.81
CA SER A 4 -11.24 33.52 33.51
C SER A 4 -11.62 32.22 32.80
N THR A 5 -12.45 32.33 31.77
CA THR A 5 -12.71 31.27 30.80
C THR A 5 -11.48 31.12 29.92
N LEU A 6 -10.69 30.09 30.17
CA LEU A 6 -9.65 29.61 29.24
C LEU A 6 -10.33 29.01 28.01
N SER A 7 -10.43 29.81 26.95
CA SER A 7 -10.74 29.32 25.61
C SER A 7 -9.63 28.42 25.13
N ALA A 8 -9.91 27.11 25.06
CA ALA A 8 -9.03 26.15 24.39
C ALA A 8 -8.92 26.55 22.92
N ARG A 9 -7.80 27.15 22.54
CA ARG A 9 -7.43 27.33 21.14
C ARG A 9 -7.20 25.96 20.55
N THR A 10 -8.19 25.44 19.83
CA THR A 10 -8.01 24.30 18.91
C THR A 10 -6.96 24.74 17.91
N SER A 11 -5.76 24.17 17.97
CA SER A 11 -4.73 24.40 16.97
C SER A 11 -5.24 23.79 15.67
N LEU A 12 -5.72 24.63 14.77
CA LEU A 12 -6.05 24.23 13.41
C LEU A 12 -4.78 23.65 12.79
N SER A 13 -4.80 22.37 12.48
CA SER A 13 -3.75 21.74 11.68
C SER A 13 -3.57 22.54 10.38
N PRO A 14 -2.34 22.73 9.88
CA PRO A 14 -2.14 23.47 8.65
C PRO A 14 -2.97 22.84 7.53
N ARG A 15 -3.70 23.67 6.79
CA ARG A 15 -4.50 23.23 5.63
C ARG A 15 -3.61 22.48 4.65
N ARG A 16 -4.05 21.29 4.26
CA ARG A 16 -3.39 20.41 3.28
C ARG A 16 -4.27 20.32 2.03
N PRO A 17 -4.17 21.27 1.10
CA PRO A 17 -5.10 21.37 -0.04
C PRO A 17 -5.05 20.16 -0.98
N TRP A 18 -4.00 19.34 -0.89
CA TRP A 18 -3.86 18.08 -1.63
C TRP A 18 -4.60 16.90 -0.99
N ASN A 19 -5.05 17.04 0.25
CA ASN A 19 -5.74 15.99 0.99
C ASN A 19 -7.16 16.45 1.36
N PRO A 20 -8.17 16.09 0.56
CA PRO A 20 -9.55 16.49 0.82
C PRO A 20 -10.15 15.90 2.10
N LEU A 21 -9.47 14.90 2.70
CA LEU A 21 -9.87 14.28 3.95
C LEU A 21 -9.13 14.84 5.18
N CYS A 22 -8.27 15.86 5.02
CA CYS A 22 -7.47 16.41 6.12
C CYS A 22 -8.30 17.02 7.26
N GLU A 23 -9.53 17.47 6.98
CA GLU A 23 -10.49 18.01 7.95
C GLU A 23 -11.56 16.98 8.36
N ASN A 24 -11.46 15.74 7.89
CA ASN A 24 -12.36 14.66 8.30
C ASN A 24 -11.90 14.03 9.61
N ASP A 25 -12.63 14.31 10.70
CA ASP A 25 -12.28 13.86 12.05
C ASP A 25 -12.12 12.34 12.16
N GLN A 26 -12.92 11.55 11.44
CA GLN A 26 -12.85 10.11 11.49
C GLN A 26 -11.59 9.61 10.75
N ALA A 27 -11.32 10.14 9.55
CA ALA A 27 -10.11 9.81 8.81
C ALA A 27 -8.85 10.17 9.61
N ALA A 28 -8.80 11.38 10.17
CA ALA A 28 -7.67 11.85 10.97
C ALA A 28 -7.43 11.01 12.23
N ARG A 29 -8.49 10.60 12.94
CA ARG A 29 -8.37 9.75 14.15
C ARG A 29 -7.90 8.34 13.83
N LEU A 30 -8.27 7.79 12.68
CA LEU A 30 -7.92 6.43 12.26
C LEU A 30 -6.66 6.41 11.38
N SER A 31 -6.11 7.57 11.03
CA SER A 31 -4.86 7.70 10.31
C SER A 31 -3.71 7.03 11.08
N SER A 32 -2.93 6.25 10.36
CA SER A 32 -1.74 5.57 10.87
C SER A 32 -0.59 5.77 9.89
N TYR A 33 -0.31 7.04 9.56
CA TYR A 33 0.74 7.40 8.61
C TYR A 33 2.10 7.43 9.30
N LEU A 34 2.80 6.31 9.23
CA LEU A 34 4.05 6.04 9.92
C LEU A 34 5.24 6.05 8.97
N GLY A 35 6.39 6.45 9.49
CA GLY A 35 7.67 6.41 8.78
C GLY A 35 8.84 6.30 9.74
N MET A 36 10.03 6.19 9.18
CA MET A 36 11.29 6.16 9.93
C MET A 36 11.86 7.56 10.03
N VAL A 37 11.99 8.09 11.25
CA VAL A 37 12.64 9.37 11.56
C VAL A 37 13.76 9.10 12.55
N ASP A 38 14.97 9.50 12.24
CA ASP A 38 16.18 9.32 13.08
C ASP A 38 16.41 7.87 13.55
N GLY A 39 15.93 6.91 12.73
CA GLY A 39 16.08 5.48 13.02
C GLY A 39 14.94 4.85 13.80
N GLU A 40 13.96 5.64 14.23
CA GLU A 40 12.79 5.20 14.99
C GLU A 40 11.50 5.33 14.19
N VAL A 41 10.51 4.51 14.54
CA VAL A 41 9.16 4.59 13.98
C VAL A 41 8.42 5.78 14.60
N GLN A 42 7.90 6.66 13.76
CA GLN A 42 7.13 7.82 14.21
C GLN A 42 5.87 8.05 13.36
N PRO A 43 4.78 8.50 13.98
CA PRO A 43 3.62 9.04 13.26
C PRO A 43 3.99 10.38 12.60
N ILE A 44 4.06 10.38 11.28
CA ILE A 44 4.54 11.57 10.52
C ILE A 44 3.55 12.73 10.60
N LEU A 45 2.24 12.42 10.55
CA LEU A 45 1.20 13.46 10.56
C LEU A 45 0.81 13.94 11.97
N GLN A 46 1.06 13.12 12.98
CA GLN A 46 0.69 13.34 14.36
C GLN A 46 1.84 12.95 15.32
N PRO A 47 3.00 13.61 15.26
CA PRO A 47 4.17 13.18 16.04
C PRO A 47 3.91 13.15 17.56
N ALA A 48 3.04 14.05 18.06
CA ALA A 48 2.70 14.10 19.48
C ALA A 48 1.92 12.87 19.99
N ARG A 49 1.31 12.09 19.09
CA ARG A 49 0.61 10.85 19.44
C ARG A 49 1.57 9.77 19.97
N GLY A 50 2.81 9.82 19.51
CA GLY A 50 3.77 8.73 19.71
C GLY A 50 3.41 7.48 18.91
N CYS A 51 4.32 6.51 18.90
CA CYS A 51 4.11 5.22 18.23
C CYS A 51 3.64 4.18 19.25
N SER A 52 2.64 3.38 18.92
CA SER A 52 2.14 2.30 19.78
C SER A 52 3.01 1.03 19.65
N ASP A 53 2.91 0.10 20.63
CA ASP A 53 3.63 -1.17 20.59
C ASP A 53 3.25 -2.04 19.39
N PRO A 54 1.95 -2.18 18.98
CA PRO A 54 1.59 -2.89 17.77
C PRO A 54 2.20 -2.28 16.49
N GLU A 55 2.30 -0.97 16.39
CA GLU A 55 2.92 -0.30 15.24
C GLU A 55 4.44 -0.55 15.16
N ARG A 56 5.12 -0.53 16.31
CA ARG A 56 6.55 -0.91 16.39
C ARG A 56 6.77 -2.38 16.04
N ALA A 57 5.92 -3.27 16.55
CA ALA A 57 5.98 -4.71 16.26
C ALA A 57 5.76 -4.99 14.78
N LEU A 58 4.77 -4.33 14.15
CA LEU A 58 4.54 -4.42 12.70
C LEU A 58 5.78 -4.03 11.90
N GLN A 59 6.38 -2.89 12.21
CA GLN A 59 7.60 -2.43 11.50
C GLN A 59 8.75 -3.42 11.69
N ALA A 60 8.97 -3.94 12.90
CA ALA A 60 10.02 -4.91 13.17
C ALA A 60 9.81 -6.20 12.36
N SER A 61 8.60 -6.76 12.36
CA SER A 61 8.25 -7.96 11.59
C SER A 61 8.45 -7.75 10.08
N LEU A 62 7.98 -6.65 9.52
CA LEU A 62 8.19 -6.31 8.11
C LEU A 62 9.67 -6.15 7.77
N LYS A 63 10.43 -5.48 8.62
CA LYS A 63 11.88 -5.27 8.44
C LYS A 63 12.64 -6.60 8.47
N ASP A 64 12.39 -7.43 9.46
CA ASP A 64 13.06 -8.72 9.62
C ASP A 64 12.79 -9.63 8.43
N LYS A 65 11.54 -9.64 7.96
CA LYS A 65 11.16 -10.37 6.75
C LYS A 65 11.87 -9.84 5.50
N ILE A 66 11.75 -8.56 5.21
CA ILE A 66 12.18 -7.97 3.94
C ILE A 66 13.71 -7.86 3.86
N LEU A 67 14.37 -7.55 4.96
CA LEU A 67 15.84 -7.51 5.02
C LEU A 67 16.46 -8.87 5.34
N GLY A 68 15.64 -9.85 5.71
CA GLY A 68 16.06 -11.22 6.00
C GLY A 68 16.78 -11.91 4.83
N PRO A 69 17.51 -12.99 5.11
CA PRO A 69 18.26 -13.74 4.10
C PRO A 69 17.35 -14.24 2.97
N GLY A 70 17.78 -14.09 1.74
CA GLY A 70 17.13 -14.65 0.55
C GLY A 70 15.85 -13.93 0.09
N PHE A 71 15.30 -12.94 0.83
CA PHE A 71 14.09 -12.27 0.40
C PHE A 71 14.20 -11.75 -1.06
N PRO A 72 13.26 -12.13 -1.95
CA PRO A 72 13.48 -12.01 -3.39
C PRO A 72 13.34 -10.59 -3.94
N CYS A 73 12.44 -9.76 -3.39
CA CYS A 73 12.14 -8.45 -3.95
C CYS A 73 13.23 -7.42 -3.65
N VAL A 74 14.05 -7.14 -4.66
CA VAL A 74 15.15 -6.15 -4.59
C VAL A 74 14.62 -4.73 -4.33
N ALA A 75 13.50 -4.36 -4.95
CA ALA A 75 12.88 -3.04 -4.77
C ALA A 75 12.44 -2.83 -3.31
N ALA A 76 11.74 -3.82 -2.72
CA ALA A 76 11.34 -3.75 -1.31
C ALA A 76 12.55 -3.68 -0.37
N ARG A 77 13.60 -4.49 -0.61
CA ARG A 77 14.85 -4.43 0.16
C ARG A 77 15.49 -3.05 0.08
N SER A 78 15.52 -2.44 -1.11
CA SER A 78 16.05 -1.10 -1.29
C SER A 78 15.24 -0.06 -0.51
N ALA A 79 13.91 -0.08 -0.61
CA ALA A 79 13.03 0.83 0.11
C ALA A 79 13.22 0.73 1.63
N PHE A 80 13.33 -0.49 2.17
CA PHE A 80 13.55 -0.70 3.62
C PHE A 80 14.95 -0.26 4.06
N SER A 81 15.99 -0.57 3.29
CA SER A 81 17.37 -0.17 3.60
C SER A 81 17.55 1.36 3.59
N ARG A 82 16.84 2.04 2.68
CA ARG A 82 16.86 3.52 2.55
C ARG A 82 15.83 4.22 3.44
N LYS A 83 14.93 3.45 4.12
CA LYS A 83 13.83 3.98 4.91
C LYS A 83 12.87 4.86 4.08
N SER A 84 12.77 4.61 2.79
CA SER A 84 11.91 5.32 1.83
C SER A 84 10.53 4.71 1.67
N TYR A 85 10.00 4.09 2.71
CA TYR A 85 8.64 3.56 2.77
C TYR A 85 7.80 4.29 3.81
N ARG A 86 6.48 4.21 3.64
CA ARG A 86 5.49 4.58 4.63
C ARG A 86 4.64 3.37 4.94
N PHE A 87 4.08 3.33 6.12
CA PHE A 87 3.19 2.24 6.51
C PHE A 87 2.14 2.72 7.51
N GLY A 88 1.11 1.90 7.69
CA GLY A 88 0.07 2.16 8.68
C GLY A 88 -0.56 0.88 9.18
N LEU A 89 -1.09 0.91 10.41
CA LEU A 89 -1.86 -0.16 11.01
C LEU A 89 -3.32 0.28 11.13
N TYR A 90 -4.20 -0.37 10.38
CA TYR A 90 -5.62 -0.04 10.28
C TYR A 90 -6.49 -1.08 10.98
N PRO A 91 -7.77 -0.75 11.29
CA PRO A 91 -8.64 -1.69 12.02
C PRO A 91 -8.88 -2.99 11.27
N THR A 92 -9.91 -3.07 10.46
CA THR A 92 -10.37 -4.31 9.82
C THR A 92 -10.25 -4.22 8.31
N LEU A 93 -9.57 -5.19 7.69
CA LEU A 93 -9.51 -5.32 6.24
C LEU A 93 -10.91 -5.47 5.64
N GLY A 94 -11.20 -4.68 4.60
CA GLY A 94 -12.51 -4.67 3.93
C GLY A 94 -13.56 -3.83 4.66
N SER A 95 -13.18 -2.98 5.64
CA SER A 95 -14.07 -2.03 6.30
C SER A 95 -14.00 -0.63 5.68
N ARG A 96 -15.11 0.13 5.81
CA ARG A 96 -15.17 1.51 5.33
C ARG A 96 -14.28 2.44 6.16
N GLU A 97 -14.17 2.18 7.45
CA GLU A 97 -13.31 2.92 8.38
C GLU A 97 -11.84 2.81 7.97
N ALA A 98 -11.38 1.58 7.68
CA ALA A 98 -10.02 1.37 7.17
C ALA A 98 -9.82 2.03 5.80
N ALA A 99 -10.80 1.96 4.90
CA ALA A 99 -10.71 2.59 3.59
C ALA A 99 -10.62 4.12 3.69
N LEU A 100 -11.40 4.74 4.57
CA LEU A 100 -11.38 6.18 4.79
C LEU A 100 -10.02 6.66 5.33
N ALA A 101 -9.48 5.96 6.33
CA ALA A 101 -8.18 6.26 6.89
C ALA A 101 -7.05 6.05 5.88
N MET A 102 -7.13 4.96 5.10
CA MET A 102 -6.14 4.70 4.04
C MET A 102 -6.18 5.72 2.92
N CYS A 103 -7.37 6.19 2.48
CA CYS A 103 -7.46 7.28 1.51
C CYS A 103 -6.76 8.53 2.02
N HIS A 104 -7.03 8.92 3.27
CA HIS A 104 -6.36 10.06 3.91
C HIS A 104 -4.83 9.91 3.85
N ASP A 105 -4.30 8.75 4.23
CA ASP A 105 -2.86 8.50 4.31
C ASP A 105 -2.21 8.31 2.92
N LEU A 106 -2.93 7.71 1.95
CA LEU A 106 -2.48 7.58 0.56
C LEU A 106 -2.43 8.94 -0.16
N TYR A 107 -3.28 9.90 0.19
CA TYR A 107 -3.19 11.26 -0.36
C TYR A 107 -1.93 11.98 0.14
N GLU A 108 -1.57 11.81 1.42
CA GLU A 108 -0.30 12.32 1.94
C GLU A 108 0.89 11.65 1.27
N PHE A 109 0.85 10.33 1.11
CA PHE A 109 1.89 9.58 0.41
C PHE A 109 2.03 10.03 -1.04
N SER A 110 0.92 10.19 -1.76
CA SER A 110 0.92 10.68 -3.15
C SER A 110 1.49 12.10 -3.26
N HIS A 111 1.27 12.93 -2.24
CA HIS A 111 1.88 14.27 -2.19
C HIS A 111 3.39 14.20 -1.94
N GLU A 112 3.84 13.38 -0.97
CA GLU A 112 5.27 13.17 -0.72
C GLU A 112 6.03 12.67 -1.95
N LEU A 113 5.43 11.77 -2.74
CA LEU A 113 6.04 11.23 -3.96
C LEU A 113 6.41 12.31 -4.99
N ARG A 114 5.66 13.41 -5.05
CA ARG A 114 5.97 14.53 -5.99
C ARG A 114 7.29 15.21 -5.67
N HIS A 115 7.78 15.06 -4.45
CA HIS A 115 8.99 15.69 -3.95
C HIS A 115 10.09 14.68 -3.61
N SER A 116 9.82 13.38 -3.81
CA SER A 116 10.77 12.31 -3.55
C SER A 116 11.67 12.08 -4.75
N HIS A 117 12.96 11.90 -4.49
CA HIS A 117 13.95 11.47 -5.48
C HIS A 117 14.35 10.00 -5.30
N GLU A 118 13.67 9.27 -4.40
CA GLU A 118 13.95 7.87 -4.14
C GLU A 118 13.46 6.98 -5.29
N GLN A 119 14.33 6.08 -5.73
CA GLN A 119 14.03 5.17 -6.84
C GLN A 119 12.94 4.16 -6.50
N PHE A 120 12.89 3.72 -5.23
CA PHE A 120 11.90 2.77 -4.74
C PHE A 120 11.26 3.30 -3.47
N THR A 121 9.95 3.45 -3.53
CA THR A 121 9.12 3.82 -2.41
C THR A 121 7.89 2.90 -2.38
N SER A 122 7.28 2.73 -1.21
CA SER A 122 6.05 1.95 -1.06
C SER A 122 5.24 2.46 0.12
N PHE A 123 3.92 2.38 0.04
CA PHE A 123 3.04 2.50 1.18
C PHE A 123 2.48 1.12 1.55
N ILE A 124 2.53 0.75 2.83
CA ILE A 124 2.10 -0.56 3.34
C ILE A 124 0.95 -0.35 4.31
N GLY A 125 -0.27 -0.68 3.90
CA GLY A 125 -1.42 -0.74 4.79
C GLY A 125 -1.54 -2.13 5.41
N ALA A 126 -1.30 -2.26 6.72
CA ALA A 126 -1.52 -3.48 7.48
C ALA A 126 -2.84 -3.39 8.27
N PHE A 127 -3.45 -4.53 8.58
CA PHE A 127 -4.75 -4.58 9.24
C PHE A 127 -4.69 -5.44 10.49
N SER A 128 -5.27 -4.93 11.58
CA SER A 128 -5.33 -5.65 12.86
C SER A 128 -6.29 -6.84 12.83
N ALA A 129 -7.25 -6.85 11.90
CA ALA A 129 -8.27 -7.90 11.74
C ALA A 129 -8.72 -8.01 10.26
N PRO A 130 -9.31 -9.16 9.87
CA PRO A 130 -9.33 -10.41 10.60
C PRO A 130 -8.00 -11.16 10.53
N SER A 131 -7.75 -12.08 11.47
CA SER A 131 -6.64 -13.02 11.44
C SER A 131 -7.07 -14.37 10.86
N GLY A 132 -6.11 -15.22 10.48
CA GLY A 132 -6.37 -16.60 10.05
C GLY A 132 -7.10 -16.72 8.71
N LEU A 133 -7.00 -15.73 7.84
CA LEU A 133 -7.57 -15.77 6.50
C LEU A 133 -6.84 -16.80 5.62
N ASP A 134 -7.60 -17.64 4.91
CA ASP A 134 -7.07 -18.36 3.75
C ASP A 134 -6.88 -17.40 2.56
N GLU A 135 -6.27 -17.87 1.48
CA GLU A 135 -5.98 -17.05 0.30
C GLU A 135 -7.26 -16.53 -0.39
N VAL A 136 -8.36 -17.28 -0.36
CA VAL A 136 -9.62 -16.89 -1.02
C VAL A 136 -10.34 -15.82 -0.20
N ALA A 137 -10.41 -16.00 1.11
CA ALA A 137 -10.98 -15.02 2.02
C ALA A 137 -10.17 -13.71 2.00
N PHE A 138 -8.83 -13.82 1.99
CA PHE A 138 -7.96 -12.66 1.86
C PHE A 138 -8.19 -11.93 0.53
N GLU A 139 -8.23 -12.64 -0.61
CA GLU A 139 -8.52 -12.05 -1.92
C GLU A 139 -9.86 -11.30 -1.93
N THR A 140 -10.89 -11.90 -1.36
CA THR A 140 -12.22 -11.28 -1.27
C THR A 140 -12.18 -9.97 -0.49
N LEU A 141 -11.50 -9.95 0.66
CA LEU A 141 -11.39 -8.75 1.50
C LEU A 141 -10.45 -7.70 0.89
N LEU A 142 -9.37 -8.12 0.22
CA LEU A 142 -8.48 -7.21 -0.51
C LEU A 142 -9.26 -6.44 -1.58
N TRP A 143 -10.03 -7.13 -2.41
CA TRP A 143 -10.82 -6.49 -3.45
C TRP A 143 -11.92 -5.60 -2.89
N ARG A 144 -12.56 -6.03 -1.80
CA ARG A 144 -13.51 -5.18 -1.08
C ARG A 144 -12.85 -3.91 -0.55
N GLN A 145 -11.65 -4.01 0.02
CA GLN A 145 -10.90 -2.85 0.52
C GLN A 145 -10.55 -1.88 -0.62
N LEU A 146 -10.05 -2.39 -1.75
CA LEU A 146 -9.74 -1.58 -2.93
C LEU A 146 -11.00 -0.94 -3.52
N GLN A 147 -12.14 -1.65 -3.54
CA GLN A 147 -13.42 -1.10 -4.00
C GLN A 147 -13.87 0.07 -3.12
N LEU A 148 -13.79 -0.09 -1.80
CA LEU A 148 -14.16 0.97 -0.85
C LEU A 148 -13.23 2.19 -0.94
N ILE A 149 -11.92 1.97 -1.13
CA ILE A 149 -10.95 3.05 -1.39
C ILE A 149 -11.35 3.79 -2.67
N HIS A 150 -11.65 3.09 -3.75
CA HIS A 150 -12.06 3.70 -5.02
C HIS A 150 -13.36 4.51 -4.88
N GLU A 151 -14.37 4.00 -4.18
CA GLU A 151 -15.65 4.69 -3.98
C GLU A 151 -15.51 5.99 -3.16
N ILE A 152 -14.53 6.06 -2.28
CA ILE A 152 -14.19 7.29 -1.55
C ILE A 152 -13.38 8.23 -2.46
N ASP A 153 -12.34 7.70 -3.10
CA ASP A 153 -11.40 8.45 -3.92
C ASP A 153 -12.06 9.12 -5.13
N ALA A 154 -12.96 8.42 -5.80
CA ALA A 154 -13.67 8.91 -6.99
C ALA A 154 -14.47 10.19 -6.76
N GLN A 155 -14.78 10.53 -5.49
CA GLN A 155 -15.44 11.79 -5.13
C GLN A 155 -14.49 13.00 -5.23
N TYR A 156 -13.18 12.77 -5.25
CA TYR A 156 -12.17 13.83 -5.14
C TYR A 156 -11.16 13.82 -6.28
N PHE A 157 -10.85 12.64 -6.83
CA PHE A 157 -9.82 12.46 -7.84
C PHE A 157 -10.31 11.65 -9.03
N SER A 158 -9.85 12.04 -10.20
CA SER A 158 -10.00 11.21 -11.40
C SER A 158 -9.00 10.06 -11.38
N TRP A 159 -9.35 8.96 -12.04
CA TRP A 159 -8.43 7.85 -12.30
C TRP A 159 -7.20 8.34 -13.06
N ASP A 160 -6.02 7.81 -12.77
CA ASP A 160 -4.78 8.13 -13.47
C ASP A 160 -4.94 7.83 -14.98
N ALA A 161 -4.78 8.86 -15.80
CA ALA A 161 -4.99 8.76 -17.24
C ALA A 161 -3.92 7.93 -17.98
N SER A 162 -2.81 7.60 -17.33
CA SER A 162 -1.72 6.81 -17.91
C SER A 162 -2.00 5.29 -17.89
N VAL A 163 -3.04 4.86 -17.17
CA VAL A 163 -3.39 3.44 -17.01
C VAL A 163 -4.87 3.18 -17.31
N SER A 164 -5.19 1.95 -17.68
CA SER A 164 -6.58 1.54 -17.88
C SER A 164 -7.33 1.43 -16.54
N LYS A 165 -8.61 1.76 -16.55
CA LYS A 165 -9.55 1.56 -15.46
C LYS A 165 -10.31 0.23 -15.53
N ASP A 166 -10.18 -0.49 -16.63
CA ASP A 166 -10.75 -1.82 -16.82
C ASP A 166 -9.82 -2.86 -16.20
N PRO A 167 -10.25 -3.59 -15.13
CA PRO A 167 -9.39 -4.53 -14.44
C PRO A 167 -9.02 -5.78 -15.25
N ASP A 168 -9.65 -6.03 -16.37
CA ASP A 168 -9.31 -7.10 -17.31
C ASP A 168 -8.30 -6.64 -18.40
N ASP A 169 -8.05 -5.33 -18.51
CA ASP A 169 -7.09 -4.76 -19.46
C ASP A 169 -5.63 -5.00 -19.00
N PRO A 170 -4.72 -5.44 -19.87
CA PRO A 170 -3.30 -5.58 -19.55
C PRO A 170 -2.60 -4.30 -19.06
N ASN A 171 -3.17 -3.13 -19.38
CA ASN A 171 -2.65 -1.84 -18.92
C ASN A 171 -3.35 -1.33 -17.65
N PHE A 172 -4.16 -2.16 -17.01
CA PHE A 172 -4.78 -1.81 -15.73
C PHE A 172 -3.74 -1.63 -14.63
N SER A 173 -3.87 -0.55 -13.86
CA SER A 173 -3.22 -0.40 -12.56
C SER A 173 -4.14 0.37 -11.63
N PHE A 174 -4.20 -0.01 -10.34
CA PHE A 174 -5.13 0.61 -9.39
C PHE A 174 -4.77 2.08 -9.15
N SER A 175 -5.76 2.97 -9.22
CA SER A 175 -5.55 4.41 -9.03
C SER A 175 -6.18 4.91 -7.73
N VAL A 176 -5.44 5.76 -7.00
CA VAL A 176 -5.92 6.51 -5.84
C VAL A 176 -5.16 7.84 -5.73
N GLY A 177 -5.87 8.93 -5.40
CA GLY A 177 -5.27 10.26 -5.36
C GLY A 177 -4.78 10.75 -6.73
N GLY A 178 -5.40 10.27 -7.83
CA GLY A 178 -5.01 10.56 -9.20
C GLY A 178 -3.68 9.94 -9.63
N ARG A 179 -3.22 8.89 -8.95
CA ARG A 179 -1.94 8.22 -9.21
C ARG A 179 -2.11 6.70 -9.24
N ALA A 180 -1.47 6.06 -10.20
CA ALA A 180 -1.51 4.61 -10.36
C ALA A 180 -0.53 3.88 -9.44
N PHE A 181 -0.96 2.73 -8.92
CA PHE A 181 -0.19 1.87 -8.02
C PHE A 181 -0.31 0.40 -8.42
N PHE A 182 0.83 -0.28 -8.48
CA PHE A 182 0.86 -1.75 -8.50
C PHE A 182 0.62 -2.28 -7.08
N ILE A 183 -0.41 -3.10 -6.92
CA ILE A 183 -0.83 -3.62 -5.62
C ILE A 183 -0.21 -4.98 -5.33
N ILE A 184 0.26 -5.17 -4.09
CA ILE A 184 0.72 -6.47 -3.59
C ILE A 184 -0.01 -6.79 -2.29
N GLY A 185 -0.80 -7.86 -2.29
CA GLY A 185 -1.41 -8.44 -1.09
C GLY A 185 -0.46 -9.39 -0.38
N LEU A 186 -0.43 -9.28 0.95
CA LEU A 186 0.37 -10.15 1.83
C LEU A 186 -0.55 -10.68 2.94
N ASN A 187 -0.41 -11.96 3.30
CA ASN A 187 -1.22 -12.56 4.36
C ASN A 187 -0.53 -13.78 4.98
N GLN A 188 -1.05 -14.25 6.12
CA GLN A 188 -0.47 -15.35 6.90
C GLN A 188 -0.45 -16.69 6.15
N SER A 189 -1.45 -16.95 5.31
CA SER A 189 -1.66 -18.22 4.61
C SER A 189 -1.21 -18.19 3.15
N ALA A 190 -0.43 -17.18 2.76
CA ALA A 190 0.03 -17.05 1.39
C ALA A 190 0.88 -18.26 0.98
N SER A 191 0.57 -18.86 -0.16
CA SER A 191 1.32 -19.98 -0.74
C SER A 191 2.75 -19.59 -1.15
N ARG A 192 3.00 -18.32 -1.40
CA ARG A 192 4.33 -17.76 -1.68
C ARG A 192 4.98 -17.23 -0.41
N LEU A 193 6.13 -17.81 -0.01
CA LEU A 193 6.87 -17.40 1.19
C LEU A 193 7.18 -15.90 1.24
N ALA A 194 7.46 -15.28 0.09
CA ALA A 194 7.68 -13.84 0.00
C ALA A 194 6.45 -13.00 0.39
N ARG A 195 5.25 -13.59 0.33
CA ARG A 195 3.99 -12.91 0.67
C ARG A 195 3.41 -13.27 2.04
N VAL A 196 4.04 -14.16 2.79
CA VAL A 196 3.62 -14.49 4.16
C VAL A 196 3.96 -13.35 5.11
N THR A 197 2.99 -12.86 5.86
CA THR A 197 3.14 -11.82 6.91
C THR A 197 2.27 -12.17 8.11
N ASP A 198 2.61 -11.65 9.29
CA ASP A 198 1.85 -11.91 10.53
C ASP A 198 0.43 -11.32 10.47
N GLN A 199 0.26 -10.25 9.70
CA GLN A 199 -1.01 -9.55 9.54
C GLN A 199 -1.33 -9.40 8.05
N PRO A 200 -2.62 -9.34 7.65
CA PRO A 200 -2.98 -9.00 6.29
C PRO A 200 -2.44 -7.60 5.92
N CYS A 201 -1.80 -7.49 4.77
CA CYS A 201 -1.30 -6.21 4.27
C CYS A 201 -1.66 -5.99 2.80
N ILE A 202 -1.83 -4.73 2.44
CA ILE A 202 -1.90 -4.25 1.05
C ILE A 202 -0.77 -3.26 0.83
N VAL A 203 0.11 -3.55 -0.12
CA VAL A 203 1.23 -2.68 -0.48
C VAL A 203 0.89 -1.92 -1.76
N PHE A 204 1.07 -0.61 -1.72
CA PHE A 204 0.90 0.29 -2.86
C PHE A 204 2.26 0.72 -3.35
N ASN A 205 2.63 0.27 -4.55
CA ASN A 205 3.90 0.62 -5.19
C ASN A 205 3.61 1.59 -6.33
N PRO A 206 4.16 2.82 -6.34
CA PRO A 206 3.92 3.79 -7.41
C PRO A 206 4.23 3.19 -8.78
N HIS A 207 3.29 3.25 -9.70
CA HIS A 207 3.44 2.69 -11.06
C HIS A 207 4.60 3.36 -11.82
N GLU A 208 4.77 4.66 -11.64
CA GLU A 208 5.80 5.48 -12.28
C GLU A 208 7.23 5.00 -12.01
N GLN A 209 7.52 4.38 -10.84
CA GLN A 209 8.85 3.84 -10.56
C GLN A 209 9.21 2.67 -11.48
N PHE A 210 8.22 1.87 -11.89
CA PHE A 210 8.44 0.78 -12.85
C PHE A 210 8.59 1.30 -14.27
N GLU A 211 7.85 2.35 -14.64
CA GLU A 211 8.00 3.03 -15.93
C GLU A 211 9.41 3.67 -16.06
N ALA A 212 9.89 4.32 -15.02
CA ALA A 212 11.26 4.87 -14.99
C ALA A 212 12.33 3.78 -15.15
N LEU A 213 12.11 2.59 -14.55
CA LEU A 213 13.02 1.45 -14.75
C LEU A 213 12.98 0.92 -16.18
N ARG A 214 11.80 0.86 -16.82
CA ARG A 214 11.67 0.46 -18.24
C ARG A 214 12.35 1.46 -19.15
N ALA A 215 12.08 2.76 -18.95
CA ALA A 215 12.70 3.82 -19.74
C ALA A 215 14.23 3.84 -19.63
N SER A 216 14.78 3.45 -18.48
CA SER A 216 16.25 3.36 -18.26
C SER A 216 16.87 2.02 -18.67
N GLY A 217 16.10 1.05 -19.20
CA GLY A 217 16.57 -0.30 -19.57
C GLY A 217 17.03 -1.15 -18.39
N LYS A 218 16.65 -0.78 -17.15
CA LYS A 218 17.05 -1.51 -15.94
C LYS A 218 16.01 -2.55 -15.50
N TYR A 219 14.82 -2.50 -16.08
CA TYR A 219 13.70 -3.33 -15.65
C TYR A 219 13.96 -4.82 -15.82
N GLU A 220 14.48 -5.24 -16.98
CA GLU A 220 14.74 -6.65 -17.29
C GLU A 220 15.80 -7.26 -16.36
N LYS A 221 16.87 -6.49 -16.06
CA LYS A 221 17.91 -6.94 -15.12
C LYS A 221 17.35 -7.11 -13.70
N LEU A 222 16.51 -6.17 -13.25
CA LEU A 222 15.82 -6.24 -11.96
C LEU A 222 14.92 -7.47 -11.91
N GLN A 223 14.10 -7.69 -12.95
CA GLN A 223 13.18 -8.83 -13.05
C GLN A 223 13.94 -10.16 -13.03
N GLN A 224 15.03 -10.29 -13.79
CA GLN A 224 15.87 -11.49 -13.77
C GLN A 224 16.45 -11.77 -12.38
N SER A 225 16.94 -10.73 -11.70
CA SER A 225 17.46 -10.86 -10.34
C SER A 225 16.36 -11.32 -9.36
N ILE A 226 15.16 -10.76 -9.45
CA ILE A 226 14.01 -11.16 -8.61
C ILE A 226 13.64 -12.62 -8.88
N ARG A 227 13.56 -13.04 -10.14
CA ARG A 227 13.22 -14.42 -10.51
C ARG A 227 14.25 -15.44 -10.01
N GLN A 228 15.54 -15.13 -10.12
CA GLN A 228 16.62 -15.99 -9.59
C GLN A 228 16.52 -16.11 -8.07
N ARG A 229 16.27 -15.01 -7.35
CA ARG A 229 16.10 -15.00 -5.91
C ARG A 229 14.83 -15.73 -5.49
N ASP A 230 13.74 -15.56 -6.21
CA ASP A 230 12.46 -16.23 -5.93
C ASP A 230 12.59 -17.75 -6.10
N MET A 231 13.33 -18.22 -7.13
CA MET A 231 13.68 -19.62 -7.32
C MET A 231 14.50 -20.16 -6.15
N ALA A 232 15.51 -19.41 -5.69
CA ALA A 232 16.33 -19.81 -4.56
C ALA A 232 15.56 -19.79 -3.23
N PHE A 233 14.60 -18.89 -3.07
CA PHE A 233 13.85 -18.70 -1.84
C PHE A 233 12.69 -19.68 -1.69
N GLN A 234 12.01 -20.03 -2.78
CA GLN A 234 10.81 -20.87 -2.78
C GLN A 234 10.95 -22.18 -3.57
N GLY A 235 12.01 -22.39 -4.33
CA GLY A 235 12.15 -23.53 -5.23
C GLY A 235 11.37 -23.41 -6.55
N SER A 236 10.66 -22.27 -6.78
CA SER A 236 9.89 -22.04 -7.98
C SER A 236 9.74 -20.52 -8.24
N ILE A 237 9.68 -20.13 -9.50
CA ILE A 237 9.34 -18.75 -9.88
C ILE A 237 7.83 -18.54 -9.66
N ASN A 238 7.44 -17.36 -9.17
CA ASN A 238 6.04 -17.01 -9.00
C ASN A 238 5.30 -17.05 -10.35
N PRO A 239 4.35 -17.98 -10.57
CA PRO A 239 3.70 -18.17 -11.87
C PRO A 239 2.76 -17.00 -12.25
N VAL A 240 2.35 -16.19 -11.29
CA VAL A 240 1.46 -15.03 -11.55
C VAL A 240 2.22 -13.75 -11.86
N LEU A 241 3.56 -13.75 -11.82
CA LEU A 241 4.39 -12.61 -12.25
C LEU A 241 4.54 -12.61 -13.76
N ALA A 242 3.49 -12.15 -14.46
CA ALA A 242 3.57 -11.81 -15.87
C ALA A 242 4.34 -10.50 -16.10
N ASN A 243 4.81 -10.28 -17.32
CA ASN A 243 5.34 -8.98 -17.70
C ASN A 243 4.18 -7.98 -17.84
N PHE A 244 4.44 -6.72 -17.52
CA PHE A 244 3.47 -5.64 -17.74
C PHE A 244 3.02 -5.62 -19.23
N GLY A 245 1.74 -5.43 -19.45
CA GLY A 245 1.15 -5.46 -20.79
C GLY A 245 0.90 -6.85 -21.39
N GLN A 246 1.33 -7.94 -20.73
CA GLN A 246 1.03 -9.31 -21.18
C GLN A 246 -0.22 -9.91 -20.54
N GLN A 247 -0.52 -9.49 -19.30
CA GLN A 247 -1.69 -9.94 -18.56
C GLN A 247 -2.09 -8.84 -17.56
N ALA A 248 -3.40 -8.73 -17.29
CA ALA A 248 -3.91 -7.77 -16.32
C ALA A 248 -3.26 -7.95 -14.95
N GLU A 249 -2.74 -6.87 -14.39
CA GLU A 249 -2.10 -6.85 -13.06
C GLU A 249 -3.05 -7.30 -11.94
N SER A 250 -4.35 -7.07 -12.11
CA SER A 250 -5.40 -7.48 -11.18
C SER A 250 -5.27 -8.93 -10.74
N ARG A 251 -4.88 -9.82 -11.66
CA ARG A 251 -4.69 -11.26 -11.40
C ARG A 251 -3.54 -11.56 -10.43
N GLN A 252 -2.68 -10.59 -10.17
CA GLN A 252 -1.46 -10.75 -9.35
C GLN A 252 -1.62 -10.14 -7.96
N TYR A 253 -2.61 -9.28 -7.74
CA TYR A 253 -2.73 -8.45 -6.53
C TYR A 253 -2.85 -9.27 -5.26
N SER A 254 -3.74 -10.26 -5.20
CA SER A 254 -3.91 -11.11 -4.02
C SER A 254 -2.72 -12.04 -3.76
N GLY A 255 -1.97 -12.42 -4.79
CA GLY A 255 -0.88 -13.41 -4.73
C GLY A 255 -1.34 -14.85 -4.91
N ARG A 256 -2.65 -15.10 -4.84
CA ARG A 256 -3.23 -16.41 -5.11
C ARG A 256 -3.14 -16.74 -6.59
N SER A 257 -2.84 -18.00 -6.91
CA SER A 257 -2.98 -18.49 -8.28
C SER A 257 -4.46 -18.57 -8.66
N VAL A 258 -4.87 -17.79 -9.64
CA VAL A 258 -6.27 -17.74 -10.10
C VAL A 258 -6.45 -18.52 -11.41
N PRO A 259 -7.59 -19.23 -11.59
CA PRO A 259 -7.86 -19.98 -12.82
C PRO A 259 -8.06 -19.03 -14.03
N SER A 260 -7.96 -19.55 -15.25
CA SER A 260 -8.07 -18.76 -16.47
C SER A 260 -9.38 -17.99 -16.59
N HIS A 261 -10.48 -18.59 -16.12
CA HIS A 261 -11.83 -17.99 -16.15
C HIS A 261 -12.11 -17.00 -14.99
N TRP A 262 -11.13 -16.77 -14.10
CA TRP A 262 -11.30 -15.82 -13.02
C TRP A 262 -11.50 -14.41 -13.55
N LYS A 263 -12.45 -13.70 -12.96
CA LYS A 263 -12.75 -12.31 -13.24
C LYS A 263 -12.48 -11.46 -12.01
N CYS A 264 -11.87 -10.31 -12.24
CA CYS A 264 -11.65 -9.34 -11.16
C CYS A 264 -12.99 -8.82 -10.63
N PRO A 265 -13.23 -8.86 -9.31
CA PRO A 265 -14.49 -8.35 -8.76
C PRO A 265 -14.55 -6.82 -8.65
N PHE A 266 -13.44 -6.13 -8.89
CA PHE A 266 -13.38 -4.67 -8.88
C PHE A 266 -14.20 -4.06 -10.02
N GLN A 267 -14.90 -2.97 -9.71
CA GLN A 267 -15.69 -2.20 -10.67
C GLN A 267 -15.33 -0.73 -10.59
N HIS A 268 -14.83 -0.18 -11.68
CA HIS A 268 -14.69 1.27 -11.77
C HIS A 268 -16.06 1.92 -11.78
N ARG A 269 -16.28 2.87 -10.86
CA ARG A 269 -17.50 3.69 -10.77
C ARG A 269 -17.10 5.15 -10.90
N GLN A 270 -17.82 5.90 -11.70
CA GLN A 270 -17.74 7.37 -11.71
C GLN A 270 -18.63 7.89 -10.58
N ALA A 271 -18.14 8.90 -9.83
CA ALA A 271 -18.92 9.59 -8.83
C ALA A 271 -20.03 10.44 -9.46
#